data_f01230dd10c86efb1dabb97d1fab584a
#
_entry.id   f01230dd10c86efb1dabb97d1fab584a
#
_cell.length_a   1.000
_cell.length_b   1.000
_cell.length_c   1.000
_cell.angle_alpha   90.00
_cell.angle_beta   90.00
_cell.angle_gamma   90.00
#
_symmetry.space_group_name_H-M   'P 1'
#
loop_
_entity.id
_entity.type
_entity.pdbx_description
1 polymer ?
#
loop_
_entity_poly.entity_id
_entity_poly.type
_entity_poly.pdbx_seq_one_letter_code
_entity_poly.pdbx_strand_id
1 'polypeptide(L)'
;MVFNSNVSCSRLIHVNVKYENGKNMAFEKFFELFPKIEHFYYFPPSNGSAILLKTFTELLKNPQFSKLKRCSLLDTPEDFDIEAFYKYMKKNKNTSIELFFCDTISEAYCNQLHIIVNEIVEAKTHEFKPPFIGFPGQIEKYRKKLWKMYRQHS
;
A
#
# COMPACT_ATOMS: atom_id res chain seq x y z
N MET A 1 -17.03 -15.85 9.44
CA MET A 1 -16.56 -16.12 8.06
C MET A 1 -15.31 -16.96 8.17
N VAL A 2 -15.30 -18.15 7.60
CA VAL A 2 -14.13 -19.04 7.60
C VAL A 2 -13.31 -18.69 6.36
N PHE A 3 -12.11 -18.14 6.53
CA PHE A 3 -11.21 -17.85 5.43
C PHE A 3 -10.50 -19.14 4.99
N ASN A 4 -10.52 -19.40 3.69
CA ASN A 4 -9.84 -20.56 3.13
C ASN A 4 -8.32 -20.33 3.11
N SER A 5 -7.56 -21.23 3.73
CA SER A 5 -6.09 -21.16 3.78
C SER A 5 -5.39 -21.24 2.41
N ASN A 6 -6.14 -21.50 1.33
CA ASN A 6 -5.61 -21.61 -0.03
C ASN A 6 -5.85 -20.35 -0.88
N VAL A 7 -6.34 -19.27 -0.27
CA VAL A 7 -6.55 -18.00 -0.99
C VAL A 7 -5.22 -17.38 -1.39
N SER A 8 -4.99 -17.21 -2.70
CA SER A 8 -3.80 -16.53 -3.25
C SER A 8 -4.08 -15.08 -3.66
N CYS A 9 -5.36 -14.70 -3.83
CA CYS A 9 -5.77 -13.35 -4.17
C CYS A 9 -6.94 -12.93 -3.28
N SER A 10 -6.83 -11.79 -2.61
CA SER A 10 -7.91 -11.21 -1.82
C SER A 10 -8.16 -9.76 -2.22
N ARG A 11 -9.44 -9.40 -2.34
CA ARG A 11 -9.91 -8.04 -2.53
C ARG A 11 -10.89 -7.69 -1.43
N LEU A 12 -10.49 -6.78 -0.55
CA LEU A 12 -11.32 -6.26 0.52
C LEU A 12 -11.76 -4.84 0.13
N ILE A 13 -13.01 -4.71 -0.31
CA ILE A 13 -13.56 -3.45 -0.82
C ILE A 13 -14.71 -3.04 0.10
N HIS A 14 -14.59 -1.89 0.76
CA HIS A 14 -15.56 -1.32 1.70
C HIS A 14 -15.98 -2.30 2.81
N VAL A 15 -15.05 -3.17 3.23
CA VAL A 15 -15.31 -4.21 4.25
C VAL A 15 -14.58 -3.88 5.54
N ASN A 16 -15.32 -3.86 6.64
CA ASN A 16 -14.77 -3.91 7.99
C ASN A 16 -14.59 -5.37 8.41
N VAL A 17 -13.34 -5.79 8.55
CA VAL A 17 -13.05 -7.09 9.13
C VAL A 17 -13.08 -6.97 10.65
N LYS A 18 -13.83 -7.86 11.30
CA LYS A 18 -14.00 -7.85 12.76
C LYS A 18 -13.60 -9.21 13.34
N TYR A 19 -13.08 -9.16 14.56
CA TYR A 19 -12.96 -10.35 15.40
C TYR A 19 -14.35 -10.86 15.83
N GLU A 20 -14.41 -12.08 16.34
CA GLU A 20 -15.67 -12.69 16.86
C GLU A 20 -16.32 -11.84 17.98
N ASN A 21 -15.51 -11.12 18.75
CA ASN A 21 -15.98 -10.19 19.79
C ASN A 21 -16.51 -8.84 19.26
N GLY A 22 -16.63 -8.67 17.93
CA GLY A 22 -17.14 -7.48 17.25
C GLY A 22 -16.17 -6.31 17.12
N LYS A 23 -14.96 -6.39 17.68
CA LYS A 23 -13.91 -5.35 17.52
C LYS A 23 -13.35 -5.37 16.10
N ASN A 24 -13.10 -4.19 15.55
CA ASN A 24 -12.44 -4.06 14.26
C ASN A 24 -11.05 -4.70 14.31
N MET A 25 -10.73 -5.44 13.26
CA MET A 25 -9.40 -6.02 13.11
C MET A 25 -8.45 -4.96 12.54
N ALA A 26 -7.25 -4.86 13.09
CA ALA A 26 -6.21 -4.01 12.56
C ALA A 26 -5.73 -4.55 11.20
N PHE A 27 -5.37 -3.63 10.29
CA PHE A 27 -5.03 -3.96 8.90
C PHE A 27 -3.91 -5.01 8.78
N GLU A 28 -2.85 -4.88 9.57
CA GLU A 28 -1.71 -5.80 9.58
C GLU A 28 -2.09 -7.23 9.96
N LYS A 29 -3.21 -7.40 10.67
CA LYS A 29 -3.74 -8.71 11.06
C LYS A 29 -4.47 -9.43 9.92
N PHE A 30 -4.86 -8.73 8.86
CA PHE A 30 -5.51 -9.37 7.72
C PHE A 30 -4.62 -10.43 7.06
N PHE A 31 -3.31 -10.23 7.09
CA PHE A 31 -2.36 -11.19 6.50
C PHE A 31 -2.26 -12.50 7.28
N GLU A 32 -2.68 -12.53 8.55
CA GLU A 32 -2.77 -13.74 9.35
C GLU A 32 -3.94 -14.64 8.88
N LEU A 33 -4.96 -14.03 8.26
CA LEU A 33 -6.13 -14.74 7.72
C LEU A 33 -5.83 -15.42 6.37
N PHE A 34 -4.78 -14.98 5.68
CA PHE A 34 -4.46 -15.41 4.32
C PHE A 34 -3.00 -15.86 4.18
N PRO A 35 -2.61 -17.00 4.75
CA PRO A 35 -1.21 -17.44 4.83
C PRO A 35 -0.55 -17.72 3.47
N LYS A 36 -1.32 -17.84 2.39
CA LYS A 36 -0.83 -18.11 1.03
C LYS A 36 -1.11 -16.96 0.05
N ILE A 37 -1.45 -15.76 0.58
CA ILE A 37 -1.80 -14.63 -0.27
C ILE A 37 -0.58 -14.14 -1.06
N GLU A 38 -0.77 -13.92 -2.36
CA GLU A 38 0.22 -13.35 -3.27
C GLU A 38 -0.23 -11.99 -3.82
N HIS A 39 -1.54 -11.77 -3.93
CA HIS A 39 -2.15 -10.55 -4.45
C HIS A 39 -3.14 -10.00 -3.44
N PHE A 40 -2.91 -8.79 -2.95
CA PHE A 40 -3.73 -8.16 -1.94
C PHE A 40 -4.20 -6.78 -2.39
N TYR A 41 -5.52 -6.55 -2.34
CA TYR A 41 -6.16 -5.28 -2.68
C TYR A 41 -7.03 -4.85 -1.51
N TYR A 42 -6.81 -3.64 -1.04
CA TYR A 42 -7.58 -3.07 0.05
C TYR A 42 -8.11 -1.69 -0.31
N PHE A 43 -9.43 -1.54 -0.20
CA PHE A 43 -10.14 -0.28 -0.27
C PHE A 43 -10.96 -0.15 1.01
N PRO A 44 -10.59 0.79 1.91
CA PRO A 44 -11.26 0.93 3.19
C PRO A 44 -12.72 1.32 3.05
N PRO A 45 -13.56 1.03 4.05
CA PRO A 45 -14.92 1.57 4.11
C PRO A 45 -14.92 3.07 4.44
N SER A 46 -15.94 3.79 3.98
CA SER A 46 -16.07 5.24 4.16
C SER A 46 -16.13 5.71 5.62
N ASN A 47 -16.43 4.81 6.56
CA ASN A 47 -16.53 5.11 7.98
C ASN A 47 -15.23 4.88 8.77
N GLY A 48 -14.12 4.77 8.11
CA GLY A 48 -12.79 4.67 8.71
C GLY A 48 -11.87 3.66 8.06
N SER A 49 -10.61 4.00 7.99
CA SER A 49 -9.56 3.10 7.53
C SER A 49 -9.03 2.24 8.67
N ALA A 50 -8.72 0.97 8.38
CA ALA A 50 -7.94 0.12 9.28
C ALA A 50 -6.44 0.44 9.25
N ILE A 51 -6.02 1.35 8.35
CA ILE A 51 -4.64 1.81 8.21
C ILE A 51 -4.40 2.93 9.22
N LEU A 52 -3.46 2.72 10.13
CA LEU A 52 -3.06 3.63 11.19
C LEU A 52 -1.56 3.92 11.11
N LEU A 53 -1.09 4.90 11.85
CA LEU A 53 0.33 5.33 11.86
C LEU A 53 1.33 4.17 12.03
N LYS A 54 1.00 3.16 12.83
CA LYS A 54 1.86 2.00 13.07
C LYS A 54 1.64 0.84 12.10
N THR A 55 0.63 0.92 11.25
CA THR A 55 0.23 -0.19 10.36
C THR A 55 1.40 -0.71 9.54
N PHE A 56 2.15 0.19 8.91
CA PHE A 56 3.24 -0.22 8.04
C PHE A 56 4.39 -0.87 8.83
N THR A 57 4.76 -0.34 9.99
CA THR A 57 5.80 -0.92 10.85
C THR A 57 5.41 -2.34 11.31
N GLU A 58 4.14 -2.57 11.60
CA GLU A 58 3.64 -3.90 11.97
C GLU A 58 3.58 -4.85 10.75
N LEU A 59 3.21 -4.35 9.56
CA LEU A 59 3.25 -5.12 8.32
C LEU A 59 4.64 -5.67 8.01
N LEU A 60 5.69 -4.88 8.26
CA LEU A 60 7.08 -5.30 8.04
C LEU A 60 7.49 -6.49 8.90
N LYS A 61 6.84 -6.70 10.04
CA LYS A 61 7.08 -7.86 10.91
C LYS A 61 6.37 -9.13 10.43
N ASN A 62 5.39 -8.98 9.51
CA ASN A 62 4.63 -10.12 9.01
C ASN A 62 5.35 -10.77 7.83
N PRO A 63 5.78 -12.04 7.94
CA PRO A 63 6.54 -12.70 6.89
C PRO A 63 5.72 -12.91 5.60
N GLN A 64 4.39 -12.92 5.68
CA GLN A 64 3.53 -13.05 4.50
C GLN A 64 3.52 -11.77 3.67
N PHE A 65 3.62 -10.59 4.30
CA PHE A 65 3.69 -9.32 3.59
C PHE A 65 4.90 -9.26 2.63
N SER A 66 6.06 -9.76 3.06
CA SER A 66 7.26 -9.81 2.23
C SER A 66 7.19 -10.78 1.04
N LYS A 67 6.22 -11.69 1.05
CA LYS A 67 5.99 -12.70 -0.03
C LYS A 67 4.97 -12.23 -1.07
N LEU A 68 4.32 -11.10 -0.86
CA LEU A 68 3.36 -10.57 -1.82
C LEU A 68 4.03 -10.32 -3.17
N LYS A 69 3.34 -10.68 -4.24
CA LYS A 69 3.67 -10.30 -5.62
C LYS A 69 3.07 -8.93 -5.96
N ARG A 70 1.87 -8.63 -5.44
CA ARG A 70 1.18 -7.36 -5.62
C ARG A 70 0.47 -6.92 -4.34
N CYS A 71 0.58 -5.63 -4.02
CA CYS A 71 -0.15 -4.97 -2.95
C CYS A 71 -0.72 -3.65 -3.45
N SER A 72 -2.03 -3.48 -3.39
CA SER A 72 -2.71 -2.23 -3.76
C SER A 72 -3.50 -1.72 -2.56
N LEU A 73 -3.17 -0.52 -2.11
CA LEU A 73 -3.85 0.20 -1.03
C LEU A 73 -4.52 1.44 -1.62
N LEU A 74 -5.84 1.50 -1.53
CA LEU A 74 -6.63 2.62 -2.02
C LEU A 74 -7.14 3.44 -0.83
N ASP A 75 -7.42 4.71 -1.08
CA ASP A 75 -7.95 5.65 -0.06
C ASP A 75 -7.09 5.66 1.22
N THR A 76 -5.77 5.67 1.01
CA THR A 76 -4.77 5.62 2.09
C THR A 76 -4.71 6.97 2.80
N PRO A 77 -4.86 7.03 4.13
CA PRO A 77 -4.81 8.29 4.88
C PRO A 77 -3.38 8.80 5.08
N GLU A 78 -3.22 10.06 5.49
CA GLU A 78 -1.91 10.65 5.82
C GLU A 78 -1.24 10.08 7.08
N ASP A 79 -1.99 9.32 7.89
CA ASP A 79 -1.40 8.54 8.99
C ASP A 79 -0.50 7.40 8.52
N PHE A 80 -0.50 7.09 7.23
CA PHE A 80 0.40 6.10 6.65
C PHE A 80 1.84 6.62 6.63
N ASP A 81 2.77 5.91 7.29
CA ASP A 81 4.20 6.28 7.32
C ASP A 81 4.86 6.04 5.96
N ILE A 82 4.75 7.04 5.08
CA ILE A 82 5.29 6.97 3.72
C ILE A 82 6.83 6.91 3.69
N GLU A 83 7.52 7.50 4.67
CA GLU A 83 8.99 7.46 4.73
C GLU A 83 9.50 6.06 5.08
N ALA A 84 8.93 5.45 6.11
CA ALA A 84 9.27 4.07 6.46
C ALA A 84 8.93 3.11 5.32
N PHE A 85 7.79 3.33 4.65
CA PHE A 85 7.39 2.58 3.48
C PHE A 85 8.39 2.75 2.32
N TYR A 86 8.82 3.96 2.02
CA TYR A 86 9.77 4.23 0.94
C TYR A 86 11.15 3.62 1.20
N LYS A 87 11.61 3.64 2.46
CA LYS A 87 12.83 2.93 2.88
C LYS A 87 12.74 1.41 2.64
N TYR A 88 11.58 0.83 2.94
CA TYR A 88 11.32 -0.59 2.67
C TYR A 88 11.30 -0.88 1.17
N MET A 89 10.61 -0.05 0.40
CA MET A 89 10.49 -0.19 -1.05
C MET A 89 11.85 -0.27 -1.74
N LYS A 90 12.80 0.59 -1.36
CA LYS A 90 14.15 0.58 -1.93
C LYS A 90 14.89 -0.75 -1.72
N LYS A 91 14.45 -1.58 -0.79
CA LYS A 91 14.98 -2.93 -0.51
C LYS A 91 14.15 -4.05 -1.13
N ASN A 92 12.89 -3.76 -1.48
CA ASN A 92 11.96 -4.76 -2.00
C ASN A 92 12.03 -4.86 -3.52
N LYS A 93 12.48 -6.02 -4.01
CA LYS A 93 12.60 -6.30 -5.45
C LYS A 93 11.43 -7.12 -6.01
N ASN A 94 10.55 -7.63 -5.15
CA ASN A 94 9.59 -8.68 -5.53
C ASN A 94 8.15 -8.17 -5.68
N THR A 95 7.72 -7.27 -4.78
CA THR A 95 6.33 -6.85 -4.72
C THR A 95 6.08 -5.62 -5.60
N SER A 96 5.11 -5.71 -6.50
CA SER A 96 4.56 -4.55 -7.21
C SER A 96 3.56 -3.84 -6.30
N ILE A 97 3.74 -2.54 -6.06
CA ILE A 97 2.97 -1.80 -5.06
C ILE A 97 2.25 -0.61 -5.71
N GLU A 98 0.97 -0.47 -5.40
CA GLU A 98 0.12 0.66 -5.75
C GLU A 98 -0.39 1.31 -4.47
N LEU A 99 -0.17 2.61 -4.32
CA LEU A 99 -0.73 3.43 -3.28
C LEU A 99 -1.58 4.54 -3.90
N PHE A 100 -2.82 4.65 -3.46
CA PHE A 100 -3.69 5.77 -3.80
C PHE A 100 -4.12 6.44 -2.50
N PHE A 101 -3.70 7.68 -2.32
CA PHE A 101 -4.04 8.47 -1.15
C PHE A 101 -5.41 9.12 -1.28
N CYS A 102 -6.11 9.27 -0.15
CA CYS A 102 -7.41 9.94 -0.11
C CYS A 102 -7.30 11.44 -0.41
N ASP A 103 -8.42 12.04 -0.80
CA ASP A 103 -8.47 13.46 -1.18
C ASP A 103 -8.33 14.42 0.02
N THR A 104 -8.35 13.89 1.24
CA THR A 104 -8.32 14.68 2.49
C THR A 104 -6.92 14.82 3.10
N ILE A 105 -5.88 14.29 2.47
CA ILE A 105 -4.50 14.47 2.96
C ILE A 105 -4.10 15.95 2.91
N SER A 106 -3.27 16.36 3.87
CA SER A 106 -2.81 17.75 3.99
C SER A 106 -1.85 18.12 2.85
N GLU A 107 -1.75 19.45 2.58
CA GLU A 107 -0.77 19.97 1.63
C GLU A 107 0.67 19.62 2.03
N ALA A 108 0.97 19.62 3.33
CA ALA A 108 2.29 19.22 3.84
C ALA A 108 2.61 17.76 3.48
N TYR A 109 1.64 16.86 3.61
CA TYR A 109 1.81 15.46 3.23
C TYR A 109 1.90 15.29 1.69
N CYS A 110 1.11 16.03 0.91
CA CYS A 110 1.25 16.08 -0.55
C CYS A 110 2.66 16.50 -0.97
N ASN A 111 3.24 17.50 -0.33
CA ASN A 111 4.61 17.95 -0.61
C ASN A 111 5.65 16.86 -0.33
N GLN A 112 5.47 16.10 0.74
CA GLN A 112 6.31 14.94 1.05
C GLN A 112 6.20 13.86 -0.04
N LEU A 113 4.99 13.56 -0.51
CA LEU A 113 4.78 12.62 -1.61
C LEU A 113 5.40 13.12 -2.93
N HIS A 114 5.33 14.42 -3.21
CA HIS A 114 5.99 15.01 -4.38
C HIS A 114 7.50 14.81 -4.34
N ILE A 115 8.16 14.98 -3.19
CA ILE A 115 9.60 14.75 -3.03
C ILE A 115 9.94 13.29 -3.37
N ILE A 116 9.21 12.34 -2.80
CA ILE A 116 9.43 10.91 -3.03
C ILE A 116 9.20 10.54 -4.50
N VAL A 117 8.10 10.98 -5.09
CA VAL A 117 7.78 10.70 -6.49
C VAL A 117 8.82 11.30 -7.42
N ASN A 118 9.28 12.52 -7.14
CA ASN A 118 10.33 13.18 -7.93
C ASN A 118 11.65 12.38 -7.86
N GLU A 119 12.08 11.94 -6.68
CA GLU A 119 13.27 11.10 -6.51
C GLU A 119 13.16 9.82 -7.36
N ILE A 120 12.01 9.13 -7.33
CA ILE A 120 11.79 7.93 -8.13
C ILE A 120 11.86 8.23 -9.62
N VAL A 121 11.16 9.28 -10.05
CA VAL A 121 10.98 9.59 -11.47
C VAL A 121 12.25 10.13 -12.13
N GLU A 122 13.10 10.84 -11.39
CA GLU A 122 14.36 11.41 -11.90
C GLU A 122 15.55 10.45 -11.79
N ALA A 123 15.43 9.35 -11.04
CA ALA A 123 16.46 8.32 -10.99
C ALA A 123 16.65 7.67 -12.36
N LYS A 124 17.93 7.52 -12.79
CA LYS A 124 18.28 6.90 -14.08
C LYS A 124 18.02 5.39 -14.10
N THR A 125 18.21 4.75 -12.96
CA THR A 125 18.06 3.30 -12.77
C THR A 125 17.43 3.02 -11.42
N HIS A 126 16.74 1.89 -11.30
CA HIS A 126 16.15 1.43 -10.05
C HIS A 126 16.63 0.02 -9.75
N GLU A 127 17.10 -0.21 -8.54
CA GLU A 127 17.40 -1.56 -8.03
C GLU A 127 16.17 -2.27 -7.45
N PHE A 128 15.04 -1.57 -7.40
CA PHE A 128 13.76 -2.02 -6.87
C PHE A 128 12.64 -1.80 -7.89
N LYS A 129 11.48 -2.42 -7.69
CA LYS A 129 10.29 -2.16 -8.49
C LYS A 129 9.70 -0.80 -8.12
N PRO A 130 9.71 0.22 -9.01
CA PRO A 130 9.10 1.51 -8.73
C PRO A 130 7.61 1.34 -8.40
N PRO A 131 7.12 1.87 -7.26
CA PRO A 131 5.70 1.81 -6.93
C PRO A 131 4.92 2.77 -7.80
N PHE A 132 3.63 2.54 -7.93
CA PHE A 132 2.71 3.59 -8.32
C PHE A 132 2.19 4.31 -7.07
N ILE A 133 2.35 5.62 -7.02
CA ILE A 133 1.87 6.48 -5.93
C ILE A 133 0.98 7.55 -6.57
N GLY A 134 -0.34 7.51 -6.27
CA GLY A 134 -1.32 8.46 -6.74
C GLY A 134 -1.87 9.29 -5.56
N PHE A 135 -1.98 10.61 -5.73
CA PHE A 135 -2.47 11.51 -4.69
C PHE A 135 -3.02 12.81 -5.29
N PRO A 136 -3.85 13.57 -4.54
CA PRO A 136 -4.42 14.83 -4.98
C PRO A 136 -3.33 15.86 -5.33
N GLY A 137 -3.55 16.63 -6.40
CA GLY A 137 -2.60 17.65 -6.82
C GLY A 137 -1.28 17.15 -7.43
N GLN A 138 -1.17 15.85 -7.65
CA GLN A 138 0.02 15.27 -8.28
C GLN A 138 0.27 15.85 -9.68
N ILE A 139 1.52 16.21 -9.97
CA ILE A 139 1.94 16.70 -11.28
C ILE A 139 1.72 15.61 -12.35
N GLU A 140 0.85 15.88 -13.31
CA GLU A 140 0.41 14.89 -14.30
C GLU A 140 1.57 14.27 -15.11
N LYS A 141 2.59 15.04 -15.45
CA LYS A 141 3.81 14.55 -16.10
C LYS A 141 4.49 13.45 -15.28
N TYR A 142 4.62 13.66 -13.98
CA TYR A 142 5.25 12.70 -13.07
C TYR A 142 4.36 11.47 -12.83
N ARG A 143 3.06 11.68 -12.71
CA ARG A 143 2.09 10.60 -12.60
C ARG A 143 2.16 9.64 -13.79
N LYS A 144 2.18 10.18 -15.02
CA LYS A 144 2.29 9.37 -16.25
C LYS A 144 3.62 8.63 -16.33
N LYS A 145 4.76 9.30 -15.97
CA LYS A 145 6.08 8.67 -15.98
C LYS A 145 6.16 7.55 -14.96
N LEU A 146 5.67 7.78 -13.75
CA LEU A 146 5.63 6.78 -12.68
C LEU A 146 4.76 5.56 -13.06
N TRP A 147 3.58 5.80 -13.65
CA TRP A 147 2.71 4.72 -14.15
C TRP A 147 3.39 3.86 -15.21
N LYS A 148 4.11 4.49 -16.15
CA LYS A 148 4.87 3.77 -17.16
C LYS A 148 5.95 2.89 -16.52
N MET A 149 6.70 3.43 -15.56
CA MET A 149 7.75 2.69 -14.83
C MET A 149 7.16 1.51 -14.06
N TYR A 150 6.07 1.74 -13.32
CA TYR A 150 5.36 0.70 -12.58
C TYR A 150 4.96 -0.45 -13.50
N ARG A 151 4.33 -0.17 -14.65
CA ARG A 151 3.88 -1.19 -15.61
C ARG A 151 4.99 -2.00 -16.25
N GLN A 152 6.18 -1.45 -16.37
CA GLN A 152 7.36 -2.16 -16.91
C GLN A 152 7.94 -3.18 -15.93
N HIS A 153 7.63 -3.05 -14.64
CA HIS A 153 8.19 -3.87 -13.57
C HIS A 153 7.13 -4.68 -12.79
N SER A 154 5.85 -4.54 -13.13
CA SER A 154 4.73 -5.22 -12.43
C SER A 154 4.43 -6.61 -12.99
#